data_d7c4668779c1a19f29720c39e6792c68
#
_entry.id   d7c4668779c1a19f29720c39e6792c68
#
_cell.length_a   1.000
_cell.length_b   1.000
_cell.length_c   1.000
_cell.angle_alpha   90.00
_cell.angle_beta   90.00
_cell.angle_gamma   90.00
#
_symmetry.space_group_name_H-M   'P 1'
#
loop_
_entity.id
_entity.type
_entity.pdbx_description
1 polymer ?
#
loop_
_entity_poly.entity_id
_entity_poly.type
_entity_poly.pdbx_seq_one_letter_code
_entity_poly.pdbx_strand_id
1 'polypeptide(L)'
;MKQVTIIGNLGSNAVRRNTSDGRELMSFSVAVNDRDTTTWFNCIGAVRTKQFDYLIKGAQVAVTGDIVVKVYQGQPDIQVNIDHIELCGGKKDTETQQ
;
A
#
# COMPACT_ATOMS: atom_id res chain seq x y z
N MET A 1 -17.59 4.34 -9.38
CA MET A 1 -16.54 3.66 -8.60
C MET A 1 -15.28 3.49 -9.44
N LYS A 2 -14.16 3.88 -8.92
CA LYS A 2 -12.88 3.75 -9.62
C LYS A 2 -11.99 2.83 -8.81
N GLN A 3 -12.02 1.56 -9.13
CA GLN A 3 -11.28 0.56 -8.37
C GLN A 3 -10.03 0.15 -9.13
N VAL A 4 -8.95 -0.07 -8.37
CA VAL A 4 -7.67 -0.46 -8.94
C VAL A 4 -7.08 -1.57 -8.10
N THR A 5 -6.30 -2.43 -8.74
CA THR A 5 -5.45 -3.39 -8.06
C THR A 5 -4.01 -3.11 -8.48
N ILE A 6 -3.16 -2.87 -7.51
CA ILE A 6 -1.74 -2.62 -7.78
C ILE A 6 -0.90 -3.67 -7.07
N ILE A 7 0.19 -4.05 -7.71
CA ILE A 7 1.16 -4.99 -7.15
C ILE A 7 2.52 -4.31 -7.20
N GLY A 8 3.14 -4.20 -6.05
CA GLY A 8 4.43 -3.54 -5.98
C GLY A 8 5.08 -3.72 -4.63
N ASN A 9 6.08 -2.92 -4.36
CA ASN A 9 6.87 -3.03 -3.14
C ASN A 9 6.76 -1.77 -2.31
N LEU A 10 6.70 -1.94 -0.99
CA LEU A 10 6.65 -0.80 -0.08
C LEU A 10 7.96 -0.02 -0.13
N GLY A 11 7.85 1.30 -0.19
CA GLY A 11 9.00 2.19 -0.14
C GLY A 11 9.46 2.49 1.27
N SER A 12 8.59 2.26 2.25
CA SER A 12 8.91 2.49 3.65
C SER A 12 7.97 1.64 4.49
N ASN A 13 8.25 1.54 5.78
CA ASN A 13 7.37 0.81 6.71
C ASN A 13 6.02 1.51 6.79
N ALA A 14 4.95 0.72 6.91
CA ALA A 14 3.62 1.27 7.13
C ALA A 14 3.57 2.04 8.44
N VAL A 15 2.80 3.11 8.48
CA VAL A 15 2.68 4.02 9.61
C VAL A 15 1.24 4.00 10.10
N ARG A 16 1.06 3.93 11.41
CA ARG A 16 -0.26 4.06 12.04
C ARG A 16 -0.56 5.51 12.33
N ARG A 17 -1.82 5.87 12.16
CA ARG A 17 -2.31 7.21 12.47
C ARG A 17 -3.65 7.10 13.16
N ASN A 18 -3.89 7.98 14.12
CA ASN A 18 -5.18 8.10 14.76
C ASN A 18 -5.92 9.31 14.19
N THR A 19 -7.18 9.11 13.85
CA THR A 19 -8.02 10.22 13.42
C THR A 19 -8.62 10.91 14.64
N SER A 20 -9.15 12.12 14.43
CA SER A 20 -9.76 12.89 15.52
C SER A 20 -10.99 12.21 16.11
N ASP A 21 -11.64 11.33 15.35
CA ASP A 21 -12.81 10.59 15.83
C ASP A 21 -12.44 9.23 16.43
N GLY A 22 -11.16 8.98 16.68
CA GLY A 22 -10.73 7.80 17.40
C GLY A 22 -10.45 6.56 16.54
N ARG A 23 -10.52 6.67 15.22
CA ARG A 23 -10.22 5.53 14.35
C ARG A 23 -8.71 5.41 14.15
N GLU A 24 -8.27 4.18 13.93
CA GLU A 24 -6.89 3.93 13.57
C GLU A 24 -6.79 3.66 12.07
N LEU A 25 -5.92 4.41 11.43
CA LEU A 25 -5.62 4.22 10.01
C LEU A 25 -4.16 3.87 9.85
N MET A 26 -3.85 3.19 8.74
CA MET A 26 -2.47 2.97 8.37
C MET A 26 -2.23 3.52 6.98
N SER A 27 -1.01 3.93 6.70
CA SER A 27 -0.64 4.42 5.39
C SER A 27 0.75 3.92 5.03
N PHE A 28 0.94 3.72 3.74
CA PHE A 28 2.24 3.33 3.20
C PHE A 28 2.29 3.69 1.72
N SER A 29 3.50 3.76 1.17
CA SER A 29 3.68 3.99 -0.26
C SER A 29 4.10 2.70 -0.94
N VAL A 30 3.57 2.50 -2.13
CA VAL A 30 3.86 1.32 -2.95
C VAL A 30 4.43 1.79 -4.28
N ALA A 31 5.59 1.25 -4.64
CA ALA A 31 6.22 1.50 -5.93
C ALA A 31 5.84 0.38 -6.87
N VAL A 32 5.24 0.75 -8.00
CA VAL A 32 4.92 -0.20 -9.07
C VAL A 32 5.88 0.09 -10.21
N ASN A 33 6.68 -0.90 -10.56
CA ASN A 33 7.67 -0.75 -11.62
C ASN A 33 7.16 -1.38 -12.90
N ASP A 34 7.06 -0.56 -13.96
CA ASP A 34 6.70 -1.03 -15.29
C ASP A 34 7.80 -0.62 -16.23
N ARG A 35 8.59 -1.59 -16.68
CA ARG A 35 9.69 -1.33 -17.62
C ARG A 35 10.58 -0.20 -17.09
N ASP A 36 10.49 0.98 -17.71
CA ASP A 36 11.36 2.11 -17.38
C ASP A 36 10.70 3.10 -16.44
N THR A 37 9.49 2.80 -15.99
CA THR A 37 8.71 3.76 -15.20
C THR A 37 8.39 3.19 -13.83
N THR A 38 8.54 4.04 -12.81
CA THR A 38 8.08 3.71 -11.46
C THR A 38 6.94 4.66 -11.10
N THR A 39 5.82 4.08 -10.72
CA THR A 39 4.67 4.86 -10.25
C THR A 39 4.50 4.63 -8.76
N TRP A 40 4.37 5.71 -8.01
CA TRP A 40 4.19 5.66 -6.56
C TRP A 40 2.73 5.86 -6.22
N PHE A 41 2.21 4.96 -5.38
CA PHE A 41 0.84 5.04 -4.89
C PHE A 41 0.86 5.19 -3.38
N ASN A 42 0.11 6.16 -2.88
CA ASN A 42 -0.08 6.35 -1.44
C ASN A 42 -1.32 5.58 -1.02
N CYS A 43 -1.14 4.56 -0.20
CA CYS A 43 -2.22 3.69 0.22
C CYS A 43 -2.62 4.02 1.65
N ILE A 44 -3.92 4.16 1.90
CA ILE A 44 -4.44 4.49 3.22
C ILE A 44 -5.69 3.66 3.48
N GLY A 45 -5.84 3.18 4.69
CA GLY A 45 -7.01 2.39 5.07
C GLY A 45 -6.99 2.02 6.53
N ALA A 46 -7.98 1.24 6.95
CA ALA A 46 -8.08 0.78 8.33
C ALA A 46 -6.91 -0.13 8.67
N VAL A 47 -6.45 -0.05 9.92
CA VAL A 47 -5.35 -0.89 10.37
C VAL A 47 -5.79 -2.36 10.35
N ARG A 48 -4.95 -3.20 9.75
CA ARG A 48 -5.13 -4.64 9.71
C ARG A 48 -4.05 -5.26 10.58
N THR A 49 -4.39 -5.51 11.83
CA THR A 49 -3.40 -5.87 12.85
C THR A 49 -2.57 -7.08 12.48
N LYS A 50 -3.16 -8.05 11.78
CA LYS A 50 -2.43 -9.26 11.40
C LYS A 50 -1.41 -9.01 10.30
N GLN A 51 -1.63 -7.99 9.50
CA GLN A 51 -0.77 -7.70 8.37
C GLN A 51 0.21 -6.56 8.63
N PHE A 52 -0.12 -5.70 9.58
CA PHE A 52 0.63 -4.46 9.78
C PHE A 52 2.13 -4.71 9.99
N ASP A 53 2.47 -5.71 10.80
CA ASP A 53 3.87 -5.99 11.12
C ASP A 53 4.67 -6.49 9.93
N TYR A 54 3.98 -6.94 8.88
CA TYR A 54 4.64 -7.41 7.67
C TYR A 54 4.70 -6.34 6.59
N LEU A 55 4.08 -5.19 6.81
CA LEU A 55 4.08 -4.07 5.87
C LEU A 55 5.30 -3.21 6.11
N ILE A 56 6.43 -3.74 5.73
CA ILE A 56 7.74 -3.11 5.96
C ILE A 56 8.37 -2.78 4.62
N LYS A 57 9.36 -1.91 4.65
CA LYS A 57 10.09 -1.50 3.46
C LYS A 57 10.56 -2.72 2.66
N GLY A 58 10.27 -2.72 1.37
CA GLY A 58 10.65 -3.79 0.46
C GLY A 58 9.64 -4.91 0.34
N ALA A 59 8.66 -4.98 1.23
CA ALA A 59 7.66 -6.05 1.15
C ALA A 59 6.82 -5.92 -0.12
N GLN A 60 6.54 -7.04 -0.75
CA GLN A 60 5.69 -7.06 -1.94
C GLN A 60 4.25 -7.28 -1.53
N VAL A 61 3.36 -6.45 -2.07
CA VAL A 61 1.94 -6.49 -1.72
C VAL A 61 1.10 -6.32 -2.97
N ALA A 62 -0.12 -6.86 -2.90
CA ALA A 62 -1.19 -6.55 -3.85
C ALA A 62 -2.26 -5.78 -3.09
N VAL A 63 -2.57 -4.58 -3.54
CA VAL A 63 -3.54 -3.71 -2.88
C VAL A 63 -4.68 -3.44 -3.85
N THR A 64 -5.90 -3.65 -3.38
CA THR A 64 -7.10 -3.33 -4.13
C THR A 64 -7.88 -2.25 -3.38
N GLY A 65 -8.35 -1.26 -4.10
CA GLY A 65 -9.13 -0.20 -3.49
C GLY A 65 -9.56 0.86 -4.48
N ASP A 66 -10.15 1.92 -3.97
CA ASP A 66 -10.57 3.06 -4.77
C ASP A 66 -9.39 3.97 -5.05
N ILE A 67 -9.24 4.34 -6.31
CA ILE A 67 -8.16 5.24 -6.70
C ILE A 67 -8.67 6.68 -6.72
N VAL A 68 -7.88 7.57 -6.14
CA VAL A 68 -8.15 9.01 -6.15
C VAL A 68 -6.88 9.71 -6.61
N VAL A 69 -7.00 10.53 -7.62
CA VAL A 69 -5.86 11.32 -8.11
C VAL A 69 -6.09 12.77 -7.71
N LYS A 70 -5.15 13.33 -6.99
CA LYS A 70 -5.20 14.72 -6.57
C LYS A 70 -4.01 15.46 -7.19
N VAL A 71 -4.17 16.75 -7.39
CA VAL A 71 -3.06 17.58 -7.84
C VAL A 71 -2.69 18.49 -6.68
N TYR A 72 -1.42 18.44 -6.30
CA TYR A 72 -0.91 19.23 -5.20
C TYR A 72 0.34 19.95 -5.68
N GLN A 73 0.27 21.28 -5.68
CA GLN A 73 1.37 22.13 -6.16
C GLN A 73 1.84 21.71 -7.56
N GLY A 74 0.88 21.40 -8.43
CA GLY A 74 1.19 21.04 -9.81
C GLY A 74 1.65 19.60 -9.99
N GLN A 75 1.75 18.81 -8.90
CA GLN A 75 2.19 17.43 -8.96
C GLN A 75 1.02 16.48 -8.71
N PRO A 76 0.89 15.42 -9.51
CA PRO A 76 -0.14 14.44 -9.23
C PRO A 76 0.21 13.61 -8.00
N ASP A 77 -0.80 13.37 -7.18
CA ASP A 77 -0.68 12.51 -6.01
C ASP A 77 -1.74 11.43 -6.16
N ILE A 78 -1.30 10.19 -6.31
CA ILE A 78 -2.19 9.06 -6.54
C ILE A 78 -2.40 8.34 -5.23
N GLN A 79 -3.65 8.34 -4.76
CA GLN A 79 -4.00 7.73 -3.50
C GLN A 79 -4.91 6.53 -3.74
N VAL A 80 -4.69 5.46 -3.00
CA VAL A 80 -5.56 4.30 -3.03
C VAL A 80 -6.17 4.14 -1.64
N ASN A 81 -7.49 4.19 -1.58
CA ASN A 81 -8.23 3.90 -0.35
C ASN A 81 -8.41 2.39 -0.29
N ILE A 82 -7.77 1.75 0.66
CA ILE A 82 -7.58 0.31 0.69
C ILE A 82 -8.87 -0.43 1.02
N ASP A 83 -9.24 -1.39 0.16
CA ASP A 83 -10.30 -2.35 0.46
C ASP A 83 -9.70 -3.69 0.88
N HIS A 84 -8.62 -4.08 0.22
CA HIS A 84 -8.04 -5.40 0.44
C HIS A 84 -6.55 -5.36 0.20
N ILE A 85 -5.79 -6.08 1.03
CA ILE A 85 -4.35 -6.22 0.90
C ILE A 85 -4.00 -7.69 0.94
N GLU A 86 -3.13 -8.12 0.03
CA GLU A 86 -2.52 -9.44 0.11
C GLU A 86 -1.01 -9.28 0.16
N LEU A 87 -0.39 -9.98 1.09
CA LEU A 87 1.06 -10.02 1.16
C LEU A 87 1.53 -11.04 0.12
N CYS A 88 2.48 -10.62 -0.70
CA CYS A 88 3.02 -11.45 -1.76
C CYS A 88 4.47 -11.80 -1.46
N GLY A 89 4.95 -12.90 -2.00
CA GLY A 89 6.37 -13.24 -1.99
C GLY A 89 6.91 -13.53 -0.62
N GLY A 90 6.38 -13.91 0.06
CA GLY A 90 6.85 -14.09 1.37
C GLY A 90 8.05 -14.87 1.63
N LYS A 91 8.24 -15.02 1.38
CA LYS A 91 8.53 -15.48 1.86
C LYS A 91 8.84 -16.21 1.98
N LYS A 92 9.21 -16.53 1.66
CA LYS A 92 9.27 -17.17 1.59
C LYS A 92 9.74 -17.66 1.75
N ASP A 93 9.91 -17.83 1.80
CA ASP A 93 9.98 -18.19 2.01
C ASP A 93 10.13 -18.75 2.11
N THR A 94 10.53 -19.06 2.02
CA THR A 94 10.36 -19.43 2.26
C THR A 94 10.19 -20.10 2.34
N GLU A 95 10.51 -20.40 2.28
CA GLU A 95 10.02 -20.80 2.49
C GLU A 95 9.58 -21.36 2.37
N THR A 96 9.88 -21.70 2.26
CA THR A 96 9.20 -22.08 2.29
C THR A 96 8.69 -22.64 2.05
N GLN A 97 8.92 -22.82 1.83
CA GLN A 97 8.23 -23.10 1.62
C GLN A 97 7.93 -23.56 1.28
N GLN A 98 8.17 -23.82 1.07
CA GLN A 98 7.67 -24.00 0.83
C GLN A 98 7.56 -24.45 0.81
#